data_2d73aa6efbf9a0b5b8de711f9211f375
#
_entry.id   2d73aa6efbf9a0b5b8de711f9211f375
#
_cell.length_a   1.000
_cell.length_b   1.000
_cell.length_c   1.000
_cell.angle_alpha   90.00
_cell.angle_beta   90.00
_cell.angle_gamma   90.00
#
_symmetry.space_group_name_H-M   'P 1'
#
loop_
_entity.id
_entity.type
_entity.pdbx_description
1 polymer ?
#
loop_
_entity_poly.entity_id
_entity_poly.type
_entity_poly.pdbx_seq_one_letter_code
_entity_poly.pdbx_strand_id
1 'polypeptide(L)'
;MDVEIKFDPSKIFSELKKTNAQYVIALKLKSDIIKVKESESDMLLSLFVDYPKVSLSPSNVYQVSVNKDDTNVKIMTSLSSQLNDESIGSWCDFDCKLILPNNAEELVAAYNQLNKTDYELLPQNSYQLGGEIHYNVGDSQMEGMISIRREKLTVKYYLLPLQLIGTGNNNVMYDDVVHYMVISRSYQNPIIDQSAADPTVILANDGYFYLYATGGNVPVYRSKDLVEWKYIGSAFTAQTRPSWEPMKGRAIWAPEIRYIKDKYVLYYSWAVWGKQDECHIGVATADSPEGPFVDHGCLINGKEIGVRNSIDQFYVEEDGKKYMFWGSFNGIYATELTDDGLAVKRNTDGTPVLLKKVCGAKFEATNIYKRGGYFYLFASIGSCCDGLNSTYRVVVGRSKNLLGPYVDDKGGDMLQNNFKLVVNKNNTWVGPGHNSILIKDDEGTEWMIYHSYKADAVADGRVVLLDRLRWDENGWPYIKGLEPSNSGLIPVFK
;
A
#
# COMPACT_ATOMS: atom_id res chain seq x y z
N MET A 1 44.80 39.95 38.69
CA MET A 1 44.91 38.64 39.38
C MET A 1 43.52 38.06 39.29
N ASP A 2 43.39 37.00 38.50
CA ASP A 2 42.11 36.30 38.34
C ASP A 2 41.97 35.32 39.48
N VAL A 3 40.80 35.30 40.14
CA VAL A 3 40.47 34.36 41.21
C VAL A 3 39.51 33.33 40.61
N GLU A 4 39.95 32.09 40.52
CA GLU A 4 39.12 30.98 40.08
C GLU A 4 38.36 30.40 41.30
N ILE A 5 37.04 30.30 41.20
CA ILE A 5 36.18 29.67 42.19
C ILE A 5 35.68 28.36 41.58
N LYS A 6 36.08 27.23 42.18
CA LYS A 6 35.61 25.90 41.73
C LYS A 6 34.47 25.42 42.60
N PHE A 7 33.42 24.97 41.97
CA PHE A 7 32.30 24.31 42.61
C PHE A 7 32.36 22.81 42.36
N ASP A 8 32.03 22.02 43.38
CA ASP A 8 31.83 20.59 43.24
C ASP A 8 30.33 20.33 43.00
N PRO A 9 29.93 20.00 41.76
CA PRO A 9 28.51 19.81 41.42
C PRO A 9 27.85 18.72 42.27
N SER A 10 28.55 17.64 42.59
CA SER A 10 28.01 16.52 43.37
C SER A 10 27.65 16.93 44.81
N LYS A 11 28.43 17.80 45.42
CA LYS A 11 28.14 18.35 46.75
C LYS A 11 27.03 19.39 46.71
N ILE A 12 27.00 20.22 45.68
CA ILE A 12 25.95 21.21 45.52
C ILE A 12 24.60 20.50 45.40
N PHE A 13 24.47 19.48 44.56
CA PHE A 13 23.23 18.73 44.39
C PHE A 13 22.81 17.91 45.62
N SER A 14 23.75 17.47 46.45
CA SER A 14 23.43 16.78 47.70
C SER A 14 22.89 17.72 48.80
N GLU A 15 23.31 18.97 48.79
CA GLU A 15 22.97 19.97 49.80
C GLU A 15 21.79 20.88 49.41
N LEU A 16 21.67 21.21 48.11
CA LEU A 16 20.68 22.14 47.58
C LEU A 16 19.45 21.37 47.08
N LYS A 17 18.44 21.19 47.90
CA LYS A 17 17.25 20.37 47.65
C LYS A 17 16.12 21.05 46.85
N LYS A 18 16.28 22.30 46.42
CA LYS A 18 15.24 23.03 45.68
C LYS A 18 15.68 23.33 44.27
N THR A 19 14.94 22.79 43.29
CA THR A 19 15.02 23.19 41.87
C THR A 19 14.54 24.62 41.66
N ASN A 20 15.15 25.33 40.76
CA ASN A 20 14.82 26.73 40.40
C ASN A 20 14.98 27.73 41.55
N ALA A 21 15.78 27.42 42.53
CA ALA A 21 16.13 28.34 43.61
C ALA A 21 17.38 29.13 43.25
N GLN A 22 17.32 30.43 43.45
CA GLN A 22 18.51 31.28 43.39
C GLN A 22 19.23 31.24 44.73
N TYR A 23 20.49 30.85 44.69
CA TYR A 23 21.38 30.87 45.87
C TYR A 23 22.35 32.01 45.73
N VAL A 24 22.66 32.70 46.82
CA VAL A 24 23.59 33.82 46.84
C VAL A 24 24.73 33.52 47.80
N ILE A 25 25.93 33.58 47.26
CA ILE A 25 27.17 33.46 48.06
C ILE A 25 27.76 34.85 48.19
N ALA A 26 27.87 35.33 49.42
CA ALA A 26 28.56 36.58 49.73
C ALA A 26 30.06 36.28 49.89
N LEU A 27 30.85 36.89 49.03
CA LEU A 27 32.33 36.80 49.12
C LEU A 27 32.90 38.12 49.52
N LYS A 28 33.92 38.08 50.40
CA LYS A 28 34.66 39.27 50.78
C LYS A 28 36.13 39.12 50.41
N LEU A 29 36.63 40.07 49.63
CA LEU A 29 38.03 40.12 49.29
C LEU A 29 38.82 40.66 50.41
N LYS A 30 39.80 39.92 50.91
CA LYS A 30 40.79 40.34 51.92
C LYS A 30 42.19 40.10 51.39
N SER A 31 43.10 41.01 51.74
CA SER A 31 44.52 40.85 51.44
C SER A 31 45.35 41.42 52.62
N ASP A 32 46.35 40.66 52.96
CA ASP A 32 47.35 41.09 54.05
C ASP A 32 48.49 41.90 53.42
N ILE A 33 48.57 41.99 52.10
CA ILE A 33 49.69 42.62 51.39
C ILE A 33 49.25 43.93 50.67
N ILE A 34 48.04 43.98 50.20
CA ILE A 34 47.50 45.11 49.42
C ILE A 34 46.26 45.66 50.15
N LYS A 35 46.18 46.97 50.32
CA LYS A 35 45.00 47.61 50.91
C LYS A 35 43.80 47.47 49.95
N VAL A 36 42.84 46.64 50.38
CA VAL A 36 41.57 46.47 49.59
C VAL A 36 40.65 47.64 49.92
N LYS A 37 40.06 48.25 48.91
CA LYS A 37 39.10 49.34 49.07
C LYS A 37 37.81 48.74 49.62
N GLU A 38 37.39 49.19 50.83
CA GLU A 38 36.23 48.60 51.53
C GLU A 38 34.92 48.63 50.69
N SER A 39 34.72 49.68 49.95
CA SER A 39 33.54 49.83 49.09
C SER A 39 33.51 48.85 47.89
N GLU A 40 34.59 48.13 47.56
CA GLU A 40 34.77 47.23 46.45
C GLU A 40 35.22 45.83 46.87
N SER A 41 35.13 45.55 48.17
CA SER A 41 35.59 44.27 48.75
C SER A 41 34.55 43.17 48.75
N ASP A 42 33.28 43.52 48.63
CA ASP A 42 32.18 42.58 48.73
C ASP A 42 31.64 42.21 47.30
N MET A 43 31.46 40.95 47.08
CA MET A 43 30.91 40.41 45.86
C MET A 43 29.77 39.46 46.22
N LEU A 44 28.67 39.57 45.52
CA LEU A 44 27.57 38.61 45.55
C LEU A 44 27.63 37.73 44.31
N LEU A 45 27.81 36.44 44.51
CA LEU A 45 27.74 35.46 43.45
C LEU A 45 26.37 34.78 43.47
N SER A 46 25.61 34.93 42.42
CA SER A 46 24.33 34.23 42.26
C SER A 46 24.56 32.88 41.59
N LEU A 47 24.04 31.85 42.23
CA LEU A 47 24.06 30.49 41.75
C LEU A 47 22.64 30.03 41.46
N PHE A 48 22.41 29.51 40.29
CA PHE A 48 21.19 28.83 39.92
C PHE A 48 21.46 27.33 39.81
N VAL A 49 20.58 26.54 40.40
CA VAL A 49 20.62 25.07 40.26
C VAL A 49 19.65 24.70 39.19
N ASP A 50 20.17 24.19 38.10
CA ASP A 50 19.40 23.69 36.98
C ASP A 50 19.52 22.16 36.93
N TYR A 51 18.38 21.47 36.83
CA TYR A 51 18.35 20.04 36.52
C TYR A 51 18.10 19.88 35.03
N PRO A 52 18.93 19.10 34.33
CA PRO A 52 18.68 18.84 32.94
C PRO A 52 17.38 18.04 32.79
N LYS A 53 16.63 18.41 31.80
CA LYS A 53 15.39 17.73 31.41
C LYS A 53 15.64 16.94 30.18
N VAL A 54 15.42 15.63 30.22
CA VAL A 54 15.40 14.74 29.04
C VAL A 54 13.99 14.67 28.49
N SER A 55 13.86 14.90 27.22
CA SER A 55 12.59 14.81 26.47
C SER A 55 12.75 14.06 25.19
N LEU A 56 11.64 13.55 24.62
CA LEU A 56 11.61 13.02 23.26
C LEU A 56 11.50 14.18 22.28
N SER A 57 12.38 14.21 21.28
CA SER A 57 12.44 15.26 20.27
C SER A 57 12.02 14.71 18.90
N PRO A 58 11.34 15.48 18.04
CA PRO A 58 10.85 16.87 18.24
C PRO A 58 9.34 16.98 18.43
N SER A 59 8.58 15.87 18.55
CA SER A 59 7.12 15.90 18.48
C SER A 59 6.45 14.98 19.50
N ASN A 60 5.29 15.39 20.02
CA ASN A 60 4.44 14.53 20.85
C ASN A 60 3.75 13.40 20.06
N VAL A 61 3.79 13.45 18.74
CA VAL A 61 3.21 12.43 17.87
C VAL A 61 4.18 12.07 16.74
N TYR A 62 4.55 10.80 16.68
CA TYR A 62 5.34 10.21 15.59
C TYR A 62 4.43 9.45 14.63
N GLN A 63 4.72 9.52 13.34
CA GLN A 63 4.02 8.73 12.34
C GLN A 63 5.00 7.76 11.67
N VAL A 64 4.68 6.47 11.72
CA VAL A 64 5.51 5.40 11.19
C VAL A 64 4.68 4.57 10.22
N SER A 65 5.22 4.34 9.03
CA SER A 65 4.63 3.47 8.02
C SER A 65 5.39 2.16 7.95
N VAL A 66 4.71 1.06 8.25
CA VAL A 66 5.29 -0.29 8.22
C VAL A 66 4.81 -0.98 6.94
N ASN A 67 5.75 -1.29 6.04
CA ASN A 67 5.49 -1.95 4.77
C ASN A 67 5.73 -3.47 4.84
N LYS A 68 6.30 -4.09 3.82
CA LYS A 68 6.54 -5.53 3.73
C LYS A 68 7.57 -6.11 4.71
N ASP A 69 8.46 -5.27 5.23
CA ASP A 69 9.56 -5.70 6.11
C ASP A 69 9.37 -5.20 7.54
N ASP A 70 10.08 -5.81 8.48
CA ASP A 70 10.19 -5.30 9.84
C ASP A 70 10.83 -3.90 9.81
N THR A 71 10.35 -3.03 10.67
CA THR A 71 10.74 -1.63 10.67
C THR A 71 11.45 -1.28 11.97
N ASN A 72 12.65 -0.70 11.86
CA ASN A 72 13.38 -0.10 12.98
C ASN A 72 13.17 1.41 12.95
N VAL A 73 12.64 1.94 14.06
CA VAL A 73 12.36 3.35 14.23
C VAL A 73 13.35 3.93 15.21
N LYS A 74 14.06 4.97 14.79
CA LYS A 74 14.92 5.77 15.66
C LYS A 74 14.12 6.88 16.31
N ILE A 75 14.22 7.00 17.62
CA ILE A 75 13.61 8.07 18.40
C ILE A 75 14.71 8.87 19.04
N MET A 76 14.72 10.18 18.78
CA MET A 76 15.70 11.07 19.38
C MET A 76 15.24 11.49 20.76
N THR A 77 16.16 11.46 21.72
CA THR A 77 16.02 12.12 23.00
C THR A 77 16.93 13.34 23.04
N SER A 78 16.51 14.38 23.70
CA SER A 78 17.28 15.62 23.81
C SER A 78 17.32 16.09 25.26
N LEU A 79 18.45 16.72 25.63
CA LEU A 79 18.68 17.29 26.93
C LEU A 79 18.56 18.80 26.84
N SER A 80 17.76 19.39 27.70
CA SER A 80 17.61 20.85 27.82
C SER A 80 17.69 21.35 29.24
N SER A 81 18.03 22.62 29.36
CA SER A 81 17.92 23.35 30.60
C SER A 81 16.46 23.57 30.99
N GLN A 82 16.11 23.40 32.26
CA GLN A 82 14.78 23.76 32.76
C GLN A 82 14.56 25.26 32.90
N LEU A 83 15.64 26.02 32.93
CA LEU A 83 15.56 27.48 33.17
C LEU A 83 15.15 28.22 31.89
N ASN A 84 15.60 27.76 30.71
CA ASN A 84 15.42 28.48 29.43
C ASN A 84 15.14 27.59 28.25
N ASP A 85 14.93 26.27 28.43
CA ASP A 85 14.71 25.25 27.38
C ASP A 85 15.85 25.17 26.34
N GLU A 86 17.00 25.78 26.57
CA GLU A 86 18.14 25.66 25.68
C GLU A 86 18.75 24.28 25.75
N SER A 87 19.24 23.78 24.61
CA SER A 87 19.96 22.50 24.53
C SER A 87 21.27 22.60 25.32
N ILE A 88 21.50 21.64 26.16
CA ILE A 88 22.72 21.57 27.01
C ILE A 88 23.38 20.19 26.89
N GLY A 89 24.71 20.15 27.08
CA GLY A 89 25.42 18.89 27.24
C GLY A 89 25.24 18.32 28.65
N SER A 90 25.20 17.01 28.77
CA SER A 90 25.18 16.34 30.07
C SER A 90 26.46 16.62 30.86
N TRP A 91 26.34 16.86 32.16
CA TRP A 91 27.50 17.01 33.06
C TRP A 91 27.83 15.72 33.84
N CYS A 92 27.01 14.68 33.68
CA CYS A 92 27.25 13.37 34.29
C CYS A 92 26.74 12.27 33.33
N ASP A 93 27.27 11.08 33.54
CA ASP A 93 26.74 9.90 32.87
C ASP A 93 25.41 9.50 33.51
N PHE A 94 24.44 9.15 32.70
CA PHE A 94 23.14 8.65 33.15
C PHE A 94 22.47 7.81 32.08
N ASP A 95 21.50 6.99 32.50
CA ASP A 95 20.73 6.11 31.64
C ASP A 95 19.25 6.45 31.73
N CYS A 96 18.59 6.33 30.58
CA CYS A 96 17.13 6.41 30.45
C CYS A 96 16.63 5.35 29.49
N LYS A 97 15.32 5.10 29.51
CA LYS A 97 14.68 4.16 28.55
C LYS A 97 13.27 4.55 28.25
N LEU A 98 12.81 4.05 27.09
CA LEU A 98 11.41 4.10 26.69
C LEU A 98 10.63 2.98 27.38
N ILE A 99 9.43 3.30 27.83
CA ILE A 99 8.48 2.31 28.37
C ILE A 99 7.09 2.49 27.75
N LEU A 100 6.32 1.41 27.77
CA LEU A 100 4.87 1.47 27.63
C LEU A 100 4.27 1.86 28.98
N PRO A 101 3.46 2.93 29.10
CA PRO A 101 2.76 3.26 30.33
C PRO A 101 1.81 2.13 30.78
N ASN A 102 1.66 1.93 32.08
CA ASN A 102 0.79 0.88 32.63
C ASN A 102 -0.69 1.04 32.24
N ASN A 103 -1.13 2.26 31.96
CA ASN A 103 -2.49 2.61 31.53
C ASN A 103 -2.59 2.85 30.01
N ALA A 104 -1.76 2.16 29.21
CA ALA A 104 -1.69 2.36 27.77
C ALA A 104 -3.04 2.22 27.05
N GLU A 105 -3.88 1.27 27.44
CA GLU A 105 -5.22 1.07 26.86
C GLU A 105 -6.13 2.29 27.10
N GLU A 106 -6.12 2.85 28.31
CA GLU A 106 -6.86 4.07 28.64
C GLU A 106 -6.37 5.29 27.85
N LEU A 107 -5.04 5.39 27.68
CA LEU A 107 -4.41 6.44 26.87
C LEU A 107 -4.79 6.35 25.40
N VAL A 108 -4.84 5.14 24.83
CA VAL A 108 -5.32 4.93 23.46
C VAL A 108 -6.79 5.30 23.32
N ALA A 109 -7.64 4.88 24.28
CA ALA A 109 -9.06 5.24 24.27
C ALA A 109 -9.29 6.76 24.37
N ALA A 110 -8.54 7.46 25.23
CA ALA A 110 -8.60 8.91 25.37
C ALA A 110 -8.11 9.64 24.11
N TYR A 111 -7.03 9.15 23.49
CA TYR A 111 -6.52 9.67 22.24
C TYR A 111 -7.55 9.54 21.11
N ASN A 112 -8.16 8.36 20.97
CA ASN A 112 -9.18 8.08 19.97
C ASN A 112 -10.41 8.99 20.15
N GLN A 113 -10.87 9.19 21.38
CA GLN A 113 -11.99 10.08 21.67
C GLN A 113 -11.68 11.53 21.28
N LEU A 114 -10.49 12.02 21.63
CA LEU A 114 -10.07 13.39 21.34
C LEU A 114 -9.89 13.65 19.84
N ASN A 115 -9.28 12.70 19.12
CA ASN A 115 -8.90 12.85 17.72
C ASN A 115 -9.91 12.26 16.74
N LYS A 116 -11.01 11.64 17.25
CA LYS A 116 -12.02 10.94 16.45
C LYS A 116 -11.42 9.84 15.56
N THR A 117 -10.53 9.06 16.13
CA THR A 117 -9.85 7.91 15.51
C THR A 117 -10.32 6.61 16.16
N ASP A 118 -9.94 5.47 15.58
CA ASP A 118 -10.25 4.11 16.04
C ASP A 118 -9.00 3.23 16.08
N TYR A 119 -7.87 3.82 16.45
CA TYR A 119 -6.59 3.11 16.51
C TYR A 119 -6.61 2.05 17.61
N GLU A 120 -6.01 0.89 17.32
CA GLU A 120 -5.77 -0.15 18.32
C GLU A 120 -4.43 0.06 19.02
N LEU A 121 -4.34 -0.38 20.28
CA LEU A 121 -3.04 -0.44 20.97
C LEU A 121 -2.13 -1.42 20.22
N LEU A 122 -0.89 -1.00 19.95
CA LEU A 122 0.09 -1.87 19.29
C LEU A 122 0.30 -3.17 20.09
N PRO A 123 0.08 -4.37 19.51
CA PRO A 123 0.22 -5.63 20.23
C PRO A 123 1.62 -5.83 20.80
N GLN A 124 1.73 -6.24 22.05
CA GLN A 124 2.99 -6.34 22.77
C GLN A 124 4.00 -7.32 22.11
N ASN A 125 3.51 -8.33 21.39
CA ASN A 125 4.36 -9.26 20.64
C ASN A 125 4.78 -8.74 19.27
N SER A 126 4.31 -7.56 18.86
CA SER A 126 4.62 -6.95 17.56
C SER A 126 5.74 -5.94 17.60
N TYR A 127 6.27 -5.59 18.78
CA TYR A 127 7.35 -4.62 18.87
C TYR A 127 8.33 -4.97 19.99
N GLN A 128 9.48 -4.33 19.93
CA GLN A 128 10.49 -4.36 20.98
C GLN A 128 11.01 -2.94 21.17
N LEU A 129 10.90 -2.42 22.39
CA LEU A 129 11.57 -1.21 22.79
C LEU A 129 13.06 -1.51 22.95
N GLY A 130 13.91 -0.61 22.50
CA GLY A 130 15.36 -0.71 22.69
C GLY A 130 15.75 -0.76 24.14
N GLY A 131 17.00 -1.08 24.39
CA GLY A 131 17.59 -1.07 25.74
C GLY A 131 17.71 0.33 26.34
N GLU A 132 18.57 0.44 27.34
CA GLU A 132 18.91 1.73 27.94
C GLU A 132 19.59 2.65 26.93
N ILE A 133 19.23 3.92 26.98
CA ILE A 133 19.84 5.02 26.25
C ILE A 133 20.83 5.68 27.16
N HIS A 134 22.11 5.55 26.85
CA HIS A 134 23.19 6.05 27.67
C HIS A 134 23.64 7.44 27.23
N TYR A 135 23.68 8.38 28.14
CA TYR A 135 24.27 9.71 27.97
C TYR A 135 25.64 9.76 28.65
N ASN A 136 26.68 10.13 27.92
CA ASN A 136 27.99 10.49 28.50
C ASN A 136 28.04 11.98 28.80
N VAL A 137 29.01 12.36 29.60
CA VAL A 137 29.30 13.79 29.83
C VAL A 137 29.53 14.50 28.50
N GLY A 138 28.79 15.57 28.27
CA GLY A 138 28.83 16.37 27.05
C GLY A 138 27.76 16.04 26.00
N ASP A 139 27.11 14.88 26.10
CA ASP A 139 26.04 14.52 25.16
C ASP A 139 24.79 15.38 25.37
N SER A 140 24.24 15.91 24.29
CA SER A 140 22.99 16.70 24.31
C SER A 140 21.81 16.00 23.69
N GLN A 141 22.08 14.97 22.87
CA GLN A 141 21.07 14.16 22.16
C GLN A 141 21.55 12.71 22.05
N MET A 142 20.61 11.77 22.18
CA MET A 142 20.87 10.35 22.03
C MET A 142 19.73 9.67 21.27
N GLU A 143 20.02 8.53 20.64
CA GLU A 143 19.03 7.73 19.89
C GLU A 143 18.50 6.55 20.72
N GLY A 144 17.20 6.45 20.84
CA GLY A 144 16.49 5.22 21.20
C GLY A 144 16.03 4.46 19.97
N MET A 145 15.81 3.15 20.11
CA MET A 145 15.37 2.29 19.01
C MET A 145 14.06 1.59 19.36
N ILE A 146 13.16 1.49 18.39
CA ILE A 146 11.96 0.65 18.45
C ILE A 146 11.94 -0.24 17.23
N SER A 147 11.87 -1.55 17.41
CA SER A 147 11.71 -2.52 16.33
C SER A 147 10.27 -2.98 16.27
N ILE A 148 9.64 -2.94 15.08
CA ILE A 148 8.26 -3.33 14.85
C ILE A 148 8.25 -4.52 13.88
N ARG A 149 7.57 -5.60 14.26
CA ARG A 149 7.40 -6.83 13.47
C ARG A 149 6.13 -6.75 12.67
N ARG A 150 6.25 -6.57 11.38
CA ARG A 150 5.12 -6.39 10.47
C ARG A 150 4.15 -7.57 10.45
N GLU A 151 4.64 -8.80 10.50
CA GLU A 151 3.84 -10.03 10.45
C GLU A 151 2.80 -10.17 11.59
N LYS A 152 2.99 -9.41 12.67
CA LYS A 152 2.09 -9.40 13.84
C LYS A 152 1.03 -8.32 13.77
N LEU A 153 1.05 -7.49 12.73
CA LEU A 153 0.09 -6.41 12.55
C LEU A 153 -1.10 -6.90 11.72
N THR A 154 -2.31 -6.75 12.21
CA THR A 154 -3.54 -7.23 11.57
C THR A 154 -4.48 -6.13 11.13
N VAL A 155 -4.48 -4.98 11.81
CA VAL A 155 -5.31 -3.83 11.42
C VAL A 155 -4.49 -2.73 10.76
N LYS A 156 -5.17 -1.74 10.21
CA LYS A 156 -4.57 -0.66 9.41
C LYS A 156 -3.76 0.33 10.22
N TYR A 157 -4.24 0.66 11.42
CA TYR A 157 -3.62 1.64 12.29
C TYR A 157 -3.49 1.14 13.72
N TYR A 158 -2.36 1.46 14.31
CA TYR A 158 -2.09 1.25 15.73
C TYR A 158 -1.58 2.53 16.38
N LEU A 159 -1.75 2.61 17.68
CA LEU A 159 -1.18 3.65 18.52
C LEU A 159 -0.29 3.00 19.58
N LEU A 160 0.93 3.52 19.75
CA LEU A 160 1.85 3.13 20.80
C LEU A 160 2.13 4.35 21.68
N PRO A 161 1.53 4.43 22.90
CA PRO A 161 1.91 5.40 23.89
C PRO A 161 3.31 5.09 24.43
N LEU A 162 4.15 6.10 24.53
CA LEU A 162 5.52 6.00 25.00
C LEU A 162 5.78 7.01 26.09
N GLN A 163 6.53 6.58 27.09
CA GLN A 163 7.02 7.45 28.17
C GLN A 163 8.51 7.22 28.38
N LEU A 164 9.24 8.28 28.71
CA LEU A 164 10.66 8.23 29.01
C LEU A 164 10.85 8.18 30.53
N ILE A 165 11.66 7.25 31.00
CA ILE A 165 12.01 7.14 32.41
C ILE A 165 13.52 6.98 32.61
N GLY A 166 14.01 7.45 33.77
CA GLY A 166 15.39 7.22 34.19
C GLY A 166 15.60 5.84 34.80
N THR A 167 16.80 5.32 34.66
CA THR A 167 17.17 4.01 35.22
C THR A 167 18.23 4.02 36.32
N GLY A 168 18.70 5.21 36.77
CA GLY A 168 19.73 5.21 37.80
C GLY A 168 20.06 6.53 38.48
N ASN A 169 20.08 7.65 37.80
CA ASN A 169 20.53 8.92 38.37
C ASN A 169 19.36 9.86 38.66
N ASN A 170 19.21 10.26 39.92
CA ASN A 170 18.11 11.12 40.38
C ASN A 170 18.32 12.62 40.10
N ASN A 171 19.45 13.01 39.50
CA ASN A 171 19.78 14.41 39.21
C ASN A 171 19.36 14.86 37.79
N VAL A 172 18.63 14.02 37.08
CA VAL A 172 18.08 14.31 35.77
C VAL A 172 16.57 14.24 35.86
N MET A 173 15.90 15.22 35.31
CA MET A 173 14.43 15.18 35.19
C MET A 173 14.01 14.57 33.83
N TYR A 174 12.88 13.92 33.85
CA TYR A 174 12.30 13.33 32.65
C TYR A 174 10.98 14.01 32.35
N ASP A 175 10.71 14.16 31.04
CA ASP A 175 9.42 14.64 30.61
C ASP A 175 8.36 13.59 31.01
N ASP A 176 7.37 14.01 31.79
CA ASP A 176 6.23 13.15 32.16
C ASP A 176 5.12 13.10 31.09
N VAL A 177 5.38 13.77 29.97
CA VAL A 177 4.45 13.77 28.82
C VAL A 177 4.44 12.40 28.15
N VAL A 178 3.23 11.93 27.86
CA VAL A 178 3.06 10.75 27.01
C VAL A 178 3.19 11.15 25.55
N HIS A 179 4.09 10.47 24.85
CA HIS A 179 4.27 10.61 23.42
C HIS A 179 3.55 9.49 22.70
N TYR A 180 3.00 9.77 21.54
CA TYR A 180 2.22 8.81 20.79
C TYR A 180 2.90 8.49 19.46
N MET A 181 3.07 7.21 19.18
CA MET A 181 3.49 6.75 17.86
C MET A 181 2.29 6.16 17.12
N VAL A 182 1.90 6.78 16.02
CA VAL A 182 0.90 6.26 15.11
C VAL A 182 1.59 5.35 14.10
N ILE A 183 1.27 4.06 14.14
CA ILE A 183 1.82 3.06 13.23
C ILE A 183 0.74 2.73 12.19
N SER A 184 1.05 2.89 10.91
CA SER A 184 0.18 2.53 9.81
C SER A 184 0.77 1.37 9.03
N ARG A 185 -0.06 0.37 8.70
CA ARG A 185 0.33 -0.64 7.71
C ARG A 185 0.21 -0.06 6.31
N SER A 186 1.25 -0.23 5.54
CA SER A 186 1.30 0.23 4.14
C SER A 186 1.79 -0.88 3.22
N TYR A 187 1.58 -0.69 1.92
CA TYR A 187 2.20 -1.49 0.88
C TYR A 187 3.15 -0.62 0.05
N GLN A 188 4.03 -1.28 -0.67
CA GLN A 188 4.85 -0.69 -1.72
C GLN A 188 4.55 -1.39 -3.03
N ASN A 189 4.41 -0.62 -4.10
CA ASN A 189 4.40 -1.15 -5.45
C ASN A 189 5.83 -1.44 -5.94
N PRO A 190 6.05 -2.52 -6.71
CA PRO A 190 5.04 -3.49 -7.13
C PRO A 190 4.66 -4.47 -6.00
N ILE A 191 3.40 -4.92 -5.97
CA ILE A 191 2.96 -5.99 -5.05
C ILE A 191 3.39 -7.39 -5.51
N ILE A 192 3.68 -7.56 -6.81
CA ILE A 192 4.38 -8.72 -7.38
C ILE A 192 5.52 -8.17 -8.24
N ASP A 193 6.75 -8.39 -7.77
CA ASP A 193 7.98 -7.85 -8.37
C ASP A 193 8.62 -8.86 -9.34
N GLN A 194 7.82 -9.43 -10.22
CA GLN A 194 8.23 -10.26 -11.34
C GLN A 194 7.19 -10.17 -12.44
N SER A 195 7.52 -10.62 -13.65
CA SER A 195 6.59 -10.57 -14.78
C SER A 195 5.31 -11.37 -14.49
N ALA A 196 4.20 -10.65 -14.32
CA ALA A 196 2.86 -11.19 -14.08
C ALA A 196 1.82 -10.30 -14.79
N ALA A 197 1.95 -10.20 -16.10
CA ALA A 197 1.13 -9.34 -16.94
C ALA A 197 -0.34 -9.79 -17.01
N ASP A 198 -1.22 -8.84 -17.33
CA ASP A 198 -2.64 -9.07 -17.58
C ASP A 198 -3.33 -9.81 -16.41
N PRO A 199 -3.23 -9.28 -15.17
CA PRO A 199 -3.68 -9.97 -13.98
C PRO A 199 -5.21 -10.06 -13.91
N THR A 200 -5.73 -11.22 -13.50
CA THR A 200 -7.11 -11.39 -13.01
C THR A 200 -7.11 -11.92 -11.60
N VAL A 201 -8.05 -11.49 -10.77
CA VAL A 201 -8.11 -11.84 -9.35
C VAL A 201 -9.49 -12.34 -8.98
N ILE A 202 -9.54 -13.36 -8.11
CA ILE A 202 -10.76 -13.84 -7.47
C ILE A 202 -10.54 -14.02 -5.97
N LEU A 203 -11.54 -13.66 -5.14
CA LEU A 203 -11.63 -14.12 -3.77
C LEU A 203 -12.27 -15.51 -3.78
N ALA A 204 -11.54 -16.53 -3.37
CA ALA A 204 -12.00 -17.91 -3.37
C ALA A 204 -12.73 -18.27 -2.08
N ASN A 205 -13.43 -19.42 -2.09
CA ASN A 205 -14.22 -19.90 -0.95
C ASN A 205 -13.40 -20.25 0.30
N ASP A 206 -12.08 -20.38 0.16
CA ASP A 206 -11.13 -20.62 1.26
C ASP A 206 -10.68 -19.32 1.95
N GLY A 207 -11.21 -18.17 1.51
CA GLY A 207 -10.89 -16.85 2.06
C GLY A 207 -9.56 -16.26 1.58
N TYR A 208 -8.96 -16.85 0.55
CA TYR A 208 -7.77 -16.27 -0.09
C TYR A 208 -8.11 -15.63 -1.43
N PHE A 209 -7.36 -14.61 -1.77
CA PHE A 209 -7.30 -14.07 -3.12
C PHE A 209 -6.34 -14.90 -3.97
N TYR A 210 -6.77 -15.19 -5.19
CA TYR A 210 -5.95 -15.86 -6.20
C TYR A 210 -5.80 -14.95 -7.41
N LEU A 211 -4.56 -14.75 -7.84
CA LEU A 211 -4.22 -13.96 -9.02
C LEU A 211 -3.61 -14.89 -10.08
N TYR A 212 -4.11 -14.76 -11.29
CA TYR A 212 -3.61 -15.47 -12.46
C TYR A 212 -3.09 -14.44 -13.45
N ALA A 213 -2.02 -14.79 -14.19
CA ALA A 213 -1.37 -13.86 -15.12
C ALA A 213 -0.98 -14.53 -16.44
N THR A 214 -0.72 -13.71 -17.44
CA THR A 214 -0.21 -14.13 -18.74
C THR A 214 1.12 -14.84 -18.62
N GLY A 215 1.30 -15.90 -19.38
CA GLY A 215 2.59 -16.58 -19.59
C GLY A 215 2.58 -18.05 -19.22
N GLY A 216 3.51 -18.80 -19.80
CA GLY A 216 3.74 -20.21 -19.53
C GLY A 216 2.45 -21.03 -19.48
N ASN A 217 2.18 -21.64 -18.35
CA ASN A 217 0.99 -22.41 -18.01
C ASN A 217 0.00 -21.62 -17.13
N VAL A 218 0.00 -20.29 -17.21
CA VAL A 218 -0.78 -19.35 -16.39
C VAL A 218 -0.33 -19.39 -14.92
N PRO A 219 0.66 -18.60 -14.53
CA PRO A 219 1.14 -18.56 -13.15
C PRO A 219 0.04 -18.13 -12.19
N VAL A 220 0.03 -18.75 -11.00
CA VAL A 220 -0.97 -18.53 -9.94
C VAL A 220 -0.28 -18.05 -8.67
N TYR A 221 -0.80 -16.98 -8.11
CA TYR A 221 -0.36 -16.40 -6.84
C TYR A 221 -1.52 -16.39 -5.85
N ARG A 222 -1.23 -16.45 -4.56
CA ARG A 222 -2.21 -16.43 -3.48
C ARG A 222 -1.88 -15.35 -2.45
N SER A 223 -2.88 -14.63 -1.97
CA SER A 223 -2.76 -13.57 -0.95
C SER A 223 -3.96 -13.59 0.01
N LYS A 224 -3.77 -13.06 1.23
CA LYS A 224 -4.87 -12.78 2.16
C LYS A 224 -5.32 -11.31 2.15
N ASP A 225 -4.48 -10.42 1.65
CA ASP A 225 -4.65 -8.97 1.84
C ASP A 225 -4.44 -8.14 0.57
N LEU A 226 -4.29 -8.77 -0.61
CA LEU A 226 -3.94 -8.17 -1.91
C LEU A 226 -2.55 -7.55 -1.97
N VAL A 227 -1.77 -7.61 -0.91
CA VAL A 227 -0.45 -6.99 -0.80
C VAL A 227 0.66 -8.03 -0.82
N GLU A 228 0.52 -9.05 0.02
CA GLU A 228 1.51 -10.13 0.12
C GLU A 228 1.09 -11.31 -0.74
N TRP A 229 1.73 -11.47 -1.89
CA TRP A 229 1.46 -12.51 -2.85
C TRP A 229 2.52 -13.60 -2.83
N LYS A 230 2.08 -14.85 -2.74
CA LYS A 230 2.94 -16.02 -2.83
C LYS A 230 2.65 -16.75 -4.13
N TYR A 231 3.68 -16.98 -4.95
CA TYR A 231 3.59 -17.89 -6.09
C TYR A 231 3.35 -19.32 -5.57
N ILE A 232 2.33 -19.99 -6.11
CA ILE A 232 1.91 -21.33 -5.67
C ILE A 232 1.93 -22.37 -6.79
N GLY A 233 2.20 -21.98 -8.03
CA GLY A 233 2.22 -22.87 -9.18
C GLY A 233 1.59 -22.25 -10.42
N SER A 234 1.03 -23.09 -11.28
CA SER A 234 0.36 -22.68 -12.52
C SER A 234 -0.99 -23.35 -12.66
N ALA A 235 -1.95 -22.69 -13.30
CA ALA A 235 -3.29 -23.20 -13.53
C ALA A 235 -3.29 -24.52 -14.34
N PHE A 236 -2.39 -24.62 -15.32
CA PHE A 236 -2.21 -25.81 -16.12
C PHE A 236 -0.90 -26.53 -15.78
N THR A 237 -0.93 -27.86 -15.86
CA THR A 237 0.28 -28.72 -15.88
C THR A 237 0.72 -28.98 -17.33
N ALA A 238 1.84 -29.65 -17.51
CA ALA A 238 2.27 -30.10 -18.84
C ALA A 238 1.23 -31.05 -19.50
N GLN A 239 0.47 -31.78 -18.67
CA GLN A 239 -0.54 -32.74 -19.12
C GLN A 239 -1.90 -32.10 -19.39
N THR A 240 -2.25 -31.04 -18.65
CA THR A 240 -3.57 -30.36 -18.78
C THR A 240 -3.52 -29.08 -19.61
N ARG A 241 -2.32 -28.68 -20.04
CA ARG A 241 -2.16 -27.52 -20.93
C ARG A 241 -2.99 -27.69 -22.20
N PRO A 242 -3.77 -26.68 -22.61
CA PRO A 242 -4.50 -26.71 -23.87
C PRO A 242 -3.63 -27.13 -25.05
N SER A 243 -4.13 -28.04 -25.89
CA SER A 243 -3.39 -28.60 -27.05
C SER A 243 -4.24 -28.80 -28.27
N TRP A 244 -5.47 -28.23 -28.32
CA TRP A 244 -6.36 -28.32 -29.45
C TRP A 244 -5.85 -27.55 -30.66
N GLU A 245 -6.16 -28.08 -31.87
CA GLU A 245 -5.80 -27.45 -33.13
C GLU A 245 -6.81 -26.33 -33.51
N PRO A 246 -6.38 -25.28 -34.19
CA PRO A 246 -5.04 -25.06 -34.75
C PRO A 246 -4.05 -24.42 -33.76
N MET A 247 -4.30 -24.47 -32.49
CA MET A 247 -3.69 -23.63 -31.45
C MET A 247 -2.56 -24.31 -30.70
N LYS A 248 -2.24 -25.57 -31.01
CA LYS A 248 -1.19 -26.34 -30.33
C LYS A 248 0.15 -25.61 -30.27
N GLY A 249 0.72 -25.55 -29.08
CA GLY A 249 2.02 -24.91 -28.83
C GLY A 249 2.00 -23.37 -28.78
N ARG A 250 0.83 -22.73 -28.84
CA ARG A 250 0.69 -21.28 -28.76
C ARG A 250 0.79 -20.77 -27.32
N ALA A 251 0.89 -19.45 -27.18
CA ALA A 251 0.94 -18.79 -25.86
C ALA A 251 -0.46 -18.63 -25.27
N ILE A 252 -0.53 -18.75 -23.95
CA ILE A 252 -1.73 -18.46 -23.16
C ILE A 252 -1.59 -17.05 -22.59
N TRP A 253 -2.53 -16.16 -22.95
CA TRP A 253 -2.53 -14.77 -22.52
C TRP A 253 -3.81 -14.41 -21.78
N ALA A 254 -3.77 -13.29 -21.08
CA ALA A 254 -4.89 -12.60 -20.46
C ALA A 254 -5.93 -13.57 -19.87
N PRO A 255 -5.63 -14.25 -18.77
CA PRO A 255 -6.60 -15.12 -18.12
C PRO A 255 -7.72 -14.30 -17.49
N GLU A 256 -8.90 -14.92 -17.37
CA GLU A 256 -10.04 -14.38 -16.61
C GLU A 256 -10.66 -15.50 -15.79
N ILE A 257 -10.74 -15.31 -14.46
CA ILE A 257 -11.19 -16.34 -13.52
C ILE A 257 -12.55 -15.99 -12.91
N ARG A 258 -13.45 -16.97 -12.82
CA ARG A 258 -14.76 -16.86 -12.16
C ARG A 258 -15.13 -18.14 -11.42
N TYR A 259 -16.07 -18.02 -10.46
CA TYR A 259 -16.68 -19.16 -9.81
C TYR A 259 -18.13 -19.28 -10.30
N ILE A 260 -18.43 -20.36 -11.04
CA ILE A 260 -19.72 -20.57 -11.70
C ILE A 260 -20.16 -22.01 -11.44
N LYS A 261 -21.38 -22.19 -10.87
CA LYS A 261 -21.95 -23.52 -10.58
C LYS A 261 -20.94 -24.49 -9.94
N ASP A 262 -20.38 -24.05 -8.83
CA ASP A 262 -19.45 -24.82 -7.98
C ASP A 262 -18.13 -25.23 -8.65
N LYS A 263 -17.76 -24.54 -9.73
CA LYS A 263 -16.47 -24.69 -10.41
C LYS A 263 -15.74 -23.36 -10.54
N TYR A 264 -14.43 -23.38 -10.44
CA TYR A 264 -13.58 -22.31 -10.92
C TYR A 264 -13.46 -22.43 -12.43
N VAL A 265 -13.89 -21.40 -13.13
CA VAL A 265 -13.89 -21.33 -14.61
C VAL A 265 -12.83 -20.32 -15.03
N LEU A 266 -11.84 -20.80 -15.75
CA LEU A 266 -10.74 -20.01 -16.30
C LEU A 266 -10.93 -19.85 -17.80
N TYR A 267 -11.15 -18.60 -18.21
CA TYR A 267 -11.12 -18.24 -19.62
C TYR A 267 -9.71 -17.74 -19.95
N TYR A 268 -9.23 -17.98 -21.17
CA TYR A 268 -7.89 -17.61 -21.56
C TYR A 268 -7.81 -17.26 -23.04
N SER A 269 -6.98 -16.28 -23.40
CA SER A 269 -6.68 -15.97 -24.79
C SER A 269 -5.63 -16.94 -25.32
N TRP A 270 -5.89 -17.50 -26.51
CA TRP A 270 -5.04 -18.45 -27.18
C TRP A 270 -4.59 -17.87 -28.52
N ALA A 271 -3.42 -17.23 -28.54
CA ALA A 271 -3.04 -16.37 -29.64
C ALA A 271 -1.55 -16.46 -30.02
N VAL A 272 -1.21 -15.90 -31.15
CA VAL A 272 0.16 -15.68 -31.61
C VAL A 272 0.33 -14.20 -31.91
N TRP A 273 1.41 -13.62 -31.42
CA TRP A 273 1.74 -12.21 -31.67
C TRP A 273 1.75 -11.89 -33.17
N GLY A 274 1.04 -10.81 -33.55
CA GLY A 274 0.94 -10.34 -34.91
C GLY A 274 -0.11 -11.07 -35.82
N LYS A 275 -0.75 -12.16 -35.32
CA LYS A 275 -1.72 -12.94 -36.06
C LYS A 275 -3.16 -12.71 -35.61
N GLN A 276 -3.69 -11.51 -35.83
CA GLN A 276 -4.98 -11.08 -35.30
C GLN A 276 -6.18 -11.91 -35.79
N ASP A 277 -6.09 -12.54 -36.98
CA ASP A 277 -7.14 -13.36 -37.54
C ASP A 277 -7.13 -14.81 -37.01
N GLU A 278 -6.09 -15.18 -36.24
CA GLU A 278 -5.91 -16.49 -35.65
C GLU A 278 -6.04 -16.48 -34.13
N CYS A 279 -6.75 -15.50 -33.55
CA CYS A 279 -6.95 -15.37 -32.11
C CYS A 279 -8.25 -16.06 -31.70
N HIS A 280 -8.20 -16.73 -30.54
CA HIS A 280 -9.33 -17.47 -29.97
C HIS A 280 -9.35 -17.31 -28.43
N ILE A 281 -10.50 -17.60 -27.86
CA ILE A 281 -10.68 -17.69 -26.42
C ILE A 281 -10.99 -19.14 -26.06
N GLY A 282 -10.24 -19.72 -25.13
CA GLY A 282 -10.49 -21.04 -24.56
C GLY A 282 -11.16 -20.95 -23.21
N VAL A 283 -11.65 -22.09 -22.71
CA VAL A 283 -12.25 -22.21 -21.39
C VAL A 283 -11.82 -23.51 -20.73
N ALA A 284 -11.53 -23.43 -19.43
CA ALA A 284 -11.15 -24.57 -18.60
C ALA A 284 -11.82 -24.49 -17.22
N THR A 285 -11.92 -25.61 -16.51
CA THR A 285 -12.53 -25.66 -15.17
C THR A 285 -11.67 -26.42 -14.18
N ALA A 286 -11.80 -26.09 -12.90
CA ALA A 286 -11.21 -26.82 -11.80
C ALA A 286 -12.13 -26.81 -10.57
N ASP A 287 -11.92 -27.79 -9.67
CA ASP A 287 -12.60 -27.84 -8.36
C ASP A 287 -11.90 -26.93 -7.31
N SER A 288 -10.63 -26.64 -7.52
CA SER A 288 -9.81 -25.79 -6.67
C SER A 288 -9.30 -24.57 -7.44
N PRO A 289 -9.16 -23.40 -6.80
CA PRO A 289 -8.57 -22.23 -7.45
C PRO A 289 -7.09 -22.43 -7.80
N GLU A 290 -6.41 -23.39 -7.16
CA GLU A 290 -5.02 -23.74 -7.47
C GLU A 290 -4.89 -24.56 -8.77
N GLY A 291 -6.00 -25.10 -9.29
CA GLY A 291 -6.03 -26.06 -10.37
C GLY A 291 -5.73 -27.52 -9.89
N PRO A 292 -5.23 -28.40 -10.76
CA PRO A 292 -5.02 -28.17 -12.19
C PRO A 292 -6.34 -28.00 -12.94
N PHE A 293 -6.37 -27.05 -13.87
CA PHE A 293 -7.53 -26.82 -14.71
C PHE A 293 -7.60 -27.86 -15.84
N VAL A 294 -8.82 -28.29 -16.13
CA VAL A 294 -9.14 -29.19 -17.25
C VAL A 294 -9.70 -28.34 -18.41
N ASP A 295 -9.03 -28.39 -19.54
CA ASP A 295 -9.41 -27.65 -20.75
C ASP A 295 -10.66 -28.23 -21.41
N HIS A 296 -11.59 -27.35 -21.80
CA HIS A 296 -12.80 -27.69 -22.59
C HIS A 296 -12.70 -27.22 -24.03
N GLY A 297 -11.57 -26.66 -24.45
CA GLY A 297 -11.30 -26.22 -25.81
C GLY A 297 -11.77 -24.80 -26.12
N CYS A 298 -12.11 -24.56 -27.39
CA CYS A 298 -12.43 -23.23 -27.90
C CYS A 298 -13.83 -22.77 -27.50
N LEU A 299 -13.91 -21.70 -26.74
CA LEU A 299 -15.14 -20.99 -26.42
C LEU A 299 -15.55 -20.04 -27.55
N ILE A 300 -14.61 -19.22 -28.03
CA ILE A 300 -14.81 -18.25 -29.10
C ILE A 300 -13.71 -18.40 -30.15
N ASN A 301 -14.09 -18.77 -31.35
CA ASN A 301 -13.23 -18.73 -32.53
C ASN A 301 -13.41 -17.36 -33.21
N GLY A 302 -12.37 -16.54 -33.17
CA GLY A 302 -12.42 -15.16 -33.70
C GLY A 302 -12.79 -15.10 -35.19
N LYS A 303 -12.28 -16.03 -36.00
CA LYS A 303 -12.58 -16.11 -37.44
C LYS A 303 -14.02 -16.50 -37.69
N GLU A 304 -14.56 -17.47 -36.96
CA GLU A 304 -15.94 -17.95 -37.15
C GLU A 304 -16.97 -16.90 -36.67
N ILE A 305 -16.70 -16.22 -35.56
CA ILE A 305 -17.60 -15.20 -35.02
C ILE A 305 -17.44 -13.85 -35.73
N GLY A 306 -16.44 -13.70 -36.61
CA GLY A 306 -16.19 -12.49 -37.37
C GLY A 306 -15.56 -11.33 -36.58
N VAL A 307 -14.88 -11.63 -35.50
CA VAL A 307 -14.20 -10.63 -34.65
C VAL A 307 -12.70 -10.86 -34.66
N ARG A 308 -11.95 -9.95 -35.28
CA ARG A 308 -10.49 -9.99 -35.30
C ARG A 308 -9.93 -9.71 -33.93
N ASN A 309 -8.75 -10.28 -33.64
CA ASN A 309 -8.05 -10.13 -32.38
C ASN A 309 -8.95 -10.46 -31.17
N SER A 310 -9.61 -11.64 -31.23
CA SER A 310 -10.49 -12.17 -30.19
C SER A 310 -9.65 -12.65 -29.00
N ILE A 311 -9.27 -11.71 -28.14
CA ILE A 311 -8.53 -11.87 -26.89
C ILE A 311 -9.10 -10.96 -25.81
N ASP A 312 -8.53 -10.99 -24.60
CA ASP A 312 -8.83 -10.09 -23.47
C ASP A 312 -10.29 -10.18 -23.05
N GLN A 313 -10.71 -11.38 -22.77
CA GLN A 313 -12.07 -11.70 -22.36
C GLN A 313 -12.35 -11.27 -20.91
N PHE A 314 -13.58 -10.85 -20.66
CA PHE A 314 -14.10 -10.50 -19.34
C PHE A 314 -15.53 -10.99 -19.17
N TYR A 315 -15.78 -11.76 -18.12
CA TYR A 315 -17.08 -12.33 -17.80
C TYR A 315 -17.92 -11.40 -16.94
N VAL A 316 -19.21 -11.29 -17.26
CA VAL A 316 -20.20 -10.55 -16.46
C VAL A 316 -21.47 -11.38 -16.29
N GLU A 317 -22.02 -11.39 -15.09
CA GLU A 317 -23.38 -11.90 -14.83
C GLU A 317 -24.30 -10.73 -14.46
N GLU A 318 -25.44 -10.62 -15.14
CA GLU A 318 -26.44 -9.59 -14.89
C GLU A 318 -27.83 -10.14 -15.23
N ASP A 319 -28.78 -9.94 -14.30
CA ASP A 319 -30.19 -10.39 -14.43
C ASP A 319 -30.32 -11.89 -14.77
N GLY A 320 -29.48 -12.73 -14.17
CA GLY A 320 -29.46 -14.19 -14.36
C GLY A 320 -28.88 -14.64 -15.71
N LYS A 321 -28.38 -13.72 -16.51
CA LYS A 321 -27.70 -14.01 -17.78
C LYS A 321 -26.19 -13.83 -17.65
N LYS A 322 -25.46 -14.63 -18.40
CA LYS A 322 -24.02 -14.62 -18.43
C LYS A 322 -23.52 -14.06 -19.76
N TYR A 323 -22.56 -13.14 -19.67
CA TYR A 323 -22.03 -12.46 -20.85
C TYR A 323 -20.51 -12.58 -20.87
N MET A 324 -19.96 -12.67 -22.09
CA MET A 324 -18.54 -12.50 -22.35
C MET A 324 -18.33 -11.21 -23.13
N PHE A 325 -17.48 -10.33 -22.61
CA PHE A 325 -16.97 -9.16 -23.30
C PHE A 325 -15.53 -9.46 -23.72
N TRP A 326 -15.14 -9.08 -24.94
CA TRP A 326 -13.78 -9.34 -25.42
C TRP A 326 -13.43 -8.47 -26.61
N GLY A 327 -12.16 -8.44 -26.97
CA GLY A 327 -11.62 -7.81 -28.17
C GLY A 327 -10.44 -6.88 -27.87
N SER A 328 -9.57 -6.72 -28.85
CA SER A 328 -8.38 -5.90 -28.78
C SER A 328 -8.16 -5.15 -30.07
N PHE A 329 -8.11 -3.83 -30.01
CA PHE A 329 -7.84 -2.87 -31.07
C PHE A 329 -8.64 -3.01 -32.37
N ASN A 330 -9.69 -3.83 -32.37
CA ASN A 330 -10.67 -3.99 -33.48
C ASN A 330 -12.10 -3.74 -32.98
N GLY A 331 -12.25 -3.31 -31.76
CA GLY A 331 -13.51 -3.11 -31.06
C GLY A 331 -13.68 -4.10 -29.90
N ILE A 332 -14.47 -3.70 -28.91
CA ILE A 332 -14.93 -4.59 -27.85
C ILE A 332 -16.32 -5.08 -28.21
N TYR A 333 -16.53 -6.38 -28.08
CA TYR A 333 -17.78 -7.07 -28.39
C TYR A 333 -18.33 -7.76 -27.15
N ALA A 334 -19.63 -8.03 -27.16
CA ALA A 334 -20.31 -8.79 -26.12
C ALA A 334 -21.15 -9.90 -26.74
N THR A 335 -21.17 -11.09 -26.11
CA THR A 335 -22.04 -12.21 -26.43
C THR A 335 -22.66 -12.81 -25.16
N GLU A 336 -23.81 -13.51 -25.30
CA GLU A 336 -24.41 -14.26 -24.19
C GLU A 336 -23.80 -15.67 -24.15
N LEU A 337 -23.48 -16.14 -22.94
CA LEU A 337 -23.01 -17.49 -22.69
C LEU A 337 -24.14 -18.41 -22.24
N THR A 338 -23.90 -19.70 -22.27
CA THR A 338 -24.73 -20.73 -21.62
C THR A 338 -24.69 -20.57 -20.07
N ASP A 339 -25.63 -21.18 -19.39
CA ASP A 339 -25.79 -21.06 -17.92
C ASP A 339 -24.61 -21.61 -17.12
N ASP A 340 -23.81 -22.49 -17.68
CA ASP A 340 -22.58 -23.00 -17.10
C ASP A 340 -21.35 -22.13 -17.44
N GLY A 341 -21.53 -21.17 -18.36
CA GLY A 341 -20.43 -20.29 -18.82
C GLY A 341 -19.45 -20.97 -19.79
N LEU A 342 -19.70 -22.21 -20.22
CA LEU A 342 -18.74 -23.00 -20.98
C LEU A 342 -18.94 -22.94 -22.51
N ALA A 343 -19.99 -22.28 -22.98
CA ALA A 343 -20.23 -22.11 -24.41
C ALA A 343 -20.91 -20.76 -24.72
N VAL A 344 -20.74 -20.27 -25.95
CA VAL A 344 -21.54 -19.16 -26.49
C VAL A 344 -22.96 -19.66 -26.73
N LYS A 345 -23.95 -18.93 -26.23
CA LYS A 345 -25.36 -19.26 -26.46
C LYS A 345 -25.74 -18.97 -27.91
N ARG A 346 -26.30 -19.97 -28.59
CA ARG A 346 -26.59 -19.91 -30.04
C ARG A 346 -28.04 -20.12 -30.32
N ASN A 347 -28.51 -19.52 -31.42
CA ASN A 347 -29.78 -19.79 -32.06
C ASN A 347 -29.76 -21.17 -32.75
N THR A 348 -30.90 -21.62 -33.21
CA THR A 348 -31.06 -22.91 -33.92
C THR A 348 -30.29 -22.99 -35.25
N ASP A 349 -30.00 -21.84 -35.86
CA ASP A 349 -29.19 -21.72 -37.09
C ASP A 349 -27.67 -21.67 -36.81
N GLY A 350 -27.27 -21.77 -35.55
CA GLY A 350 -25.87 -21.74 -35.11
C GLY A 350 -25.31 -20.34 -34.91
N THR A 351 -26.04 -19.27 -35.18
CA THR A 351 -25.57 -17.89 -34.88
C THR A 351 -25.63 -17.57 -33.40
N PRO A 352 -24.74 -16.70 -32.82
CA PRO A 352 -24.86 -16.24 -31.49
C PRO A 352 -26.22 -15.58 -31.23
N VAL A 353 -26.84 -15.85 -30.05
CA VAL A 353 -28.07 -15.17 -29.62
C VAL A 353 -27.84 -13.66 -29.49
N LEU A 354 -26.64 -13.27 -29.14
CA LEU A 354 -26.19 -11.90 -29.06
C LEU A 354 -24.76 -11.80 -29.64
N LEU A 355 -24.54 -10.81 -30.49
CA LEU A 355 -23.21 -10.33 -30.84
C LEU A 355 -23.30 -8.82 -31.01
N LYS A 356 -22.75 -8.06 -30.07
CA LYS A 356 -22.87 -6.61 -30.06
C LYS A 356 -21.52 -5.95 -29.86
N LYS A 357 -21.15 -5.04 -30.75
CA LYS A 357 -20.02 -4.15 -30.56
C LYS A 357 -20.37 -3.06 -29.55
N VAL A 358 -19.55 -2.86 -28.53
CA VAL A 358 -19.79 -1.88 -27.42
C VAL A 358 -18.74 -0.77 -27.36
N CYS A 359 -17.53 -0.99 -27.91
CA CYS A 359 -16.50 0.03 -28.01
C CYS A 359 -15.83 0.05 -29.39
N GLY A 360 -15.22 1.16 -29.74
CA GLY A 360 -14.44 1.35 -30.95
C GLY A 360 -13.09 0.62 -30.95
N ALA A 361 -12.26 0.91 -31.93
CA ALA A 361 -11.04 0.15 -32.21
C ALA A 361 -9.81 0.58 -31.42
N LYS A 362 -9.92 1.53 -30.48
CA LYS A 362 -8.78 1.95 -29.65
C LYS A 362 -8.56 1.11 -28.39
N PHE A 363 -9.52 0.25 -28.02
CA PHE A 363 -9.63 -0.38 -26.74
C PHE A 363 -9.27 -1.86 -26.75
N GLU A 364 -8.73 -2.33 -25.62
CA GLU A 364 -8.56 -3.73 -25.24
C GLU A 364 -8.67 -3.90 -23.71
N ALA A 365 -8.43 -5.10 -23.18
CA ALA A 365 -8.37 -5.37 -21.74
C ALA A 365 -9.63 -4.90 -20.99
N THR A 366 -10.78 -5.35 -21.47
CA THR A 366 -12.09 -4.94 -20.95
C THR A 366 -12.31 -5.44 -19.53
N ASN A 367 -12.83 -4.56 -18.67
CA ASN A 367 -13.32 -4.88 -17.33
C ASN A 367 -14.60 -4.08 -17.06
N ILE A 368 -15.62 -4.70 -16.49
CA ILE A 368 -16.88 -4.01 -16.19
C ILE A 368 -17.17 -4.04 -14.70
N TYR A 369 -17.46 -2.86 -14.13
CA TYR A 369 -17.79 -2.69 -12.75
C TYR A 369 -19.14 -1.97 -12.58
N LYS A 370 -20.06 -2.56 -11.77
CA LYS A 370 -21.38 -1.98 -11.50
C LYS A 370 -21.35 -1.16 -10.22
N ARG A 371 -21.70 0.14 -10.31
CA ARG A 371 -21.72 1.05 -9.15
C ARG A 371 -22.73 2.17 -9.36
N GLY A 372 -23.54 2.46 -8.33
CA GLY A 372 -24.44 3.62 -8.33
C GLY A 372 -25.45 3.63 -9.49
N GLY A 373 -25.90 2.46 -9.95
CA GLY A 373 -26.84 2.34 -11.09
C GLY A 373 -26.20 2.52 -12.46
N TYR A 374 -24.86 2.52 -12.54
CA TYR A 374 -24.10 2.53 -13.79
C TYR A 374 -23.22 1.29 -13.92
N PHE A 375 -23.00 0.87 -15.15
CA PHE A 375 -21.92 -0.02 -15.56
C PHE A 375 -20.75 0.84 -16.05
N TYR A 376 -19.59 0.65 -15.47
CA TYR A 376 -18.34 1.31 -15.86
C TYR A 376 -17.52 0.30 -16.65
N LEU A 377 -17.29 0.58 -17.92
CA LEU A 377 -16.41 -0.21 -18.75
C LEU A 377 -15.01 0.42 -18.71
N PHE A 378 -14.13 -0.25 -17.96
CA PHE A 378 -12.70 0.04 -17.98
C PHE A 378 -12.08 -0.68 -19.18
N ALA A 379 -11.12 -0.05 -19.80
CA ALA A 379 -10.35 -0.62 -20.89
C ALA A 379 -8.95 0.00 -20.91
N SER A 380 -8.07 -0.59 -21.69
CA SER A 380 -6.73 -0.04 -21.91
C SER A 380 -6.59 0.44 -23.34
N ILE A 381 -5.75 1.45 -23.54
CA ILE A 381 -5.41 2.03 -24.83
C ILE A 381 -3.91 2.28 -24.95
N GLY A 382 -3.40 2.38 -26.18
CA GLY A 382 -1.97 2.59 -26.45
C GLY A 382 -1.20 1.27 -26.64
N SER A 383 0.13 1.33 -26.70
CA SER A 383 0.98 0.13 -26.85
C SER A 383 1.31 -0.47 -25.49
N CYS A 384 0.98 -1.78 -25.29
CA CYS A 384 1.19 -2.46 -24.01
C CYS A 384 2.61 -2.99 -23.80
N CYS A 385 3.28 -3.42 -24.85
CA CYS A 385 4.38 -4.38 -24.80
C CYS A 385 5.66 -3.82 -25.42
N ASP A 386 5.93 -2.53 -25.20
CA ASP A 386 7.00 -1.76 -25.86
C ASP A 386 8.02 -1.19 -24.84
N GLY A 387 8.16 -1.84 -23.67
CA GLY A 387 9.08 -1.44 -22.63
C GLY A 387 8.90 0.04 -22.25
N LEU A 388 9.98 0.82 -22.26
CA LEU A 388 9.96 2.27 -21.95
C LEU A 388 9.15 3.11 -22.94
N ASN A 389 8.96 2.64 -24.17
CA ASN A 389 8.17 3.32 -25.17
C ASN A 389 6.66 3.04 -25.02
N SER A 390 6.27 2.16 -24.10
CA SER A 390 4.87 1.85 -23.86
C SER A 390 4.06 3.09 -23.54
N THR A 391 2.93 3.23 -24.24
CA THR A 391 1.95 4.30 -24.07
C THR A 391 0.65 3.81 -23.44
N TYR A 392 0.67 2.58 -22.93
CA TYR A 392 -0.48 1.92 -22.33
C TYR A 392 -1.03 2.72 -21.14
N ARG A 393 -2.33 2.75 -20.97
CA ARG A 393 -3.03 3.43 -19.88
C ARG A 393 -4.45 2.95 -19.73
N VAL A 394 -5.01 3.00 -18.52
CA VAL A 394 -6.40 2.64 -18.25
C VAL A 394 -7.33 3.82 -18.47
N VAL A 395 -8.41 3.57 -19.13
CA VAL A 395 -9.48 4.52 -19.46
C VAL A 395 -10.84 3.93 -19.10
N VAL A 396 -11.90 4.76 -19.09
CA VAL A 396 -13.25 4.33 -18.71
C VAL A 396 -14.31 5.10 -19.46
N GLY A 397 -15.44 4.41 -19.70
CA GLY A 397 -16.75 4.99 -20.01
C GLY A 397 -17.82 4.37 -19.14
N ARG A 398 -19.00 4.98 -19.05
CA ARG A 398 -20.11 4.42 -18.27
C ARG A 398 -21.42 4.40 -19.04
N SER A 399 -22.29 3.47 -18.65
CA SER A 399 -23.64 3.30 -19.20
C SER A 399 -24.63 2.92 -18.11
N LYS A 400 -25.91 3.20 -18.29
CA LYS A 400 -26.99 2.65 -17.48
C LYS A 400 -27.37 1.22 -17.89
N ASN A 401 -26.94 0.78 -19.07
CA ASN A 401 -27.20 -0.55 -19.60
C ASN A 401 -25.90 -1.29 -19.78
N LEU A 402 -25.86 -2.58 -19.40
CA LEU A 402 -24.68 -3.44 -19.55
C LEU A 402 -24.13 -3.46 -20.98
N LEU A 403 -24.99 -3.46 -21.98
CA LEU A 403 -24.62 -3.50 -23.38
C LEU A 403 -24.44 -2.11 -24.03
N GLY A 404 -24.28 -1.05 -23.21
CA GLY A 404 -24.06 0.31 -23.67
C GLY A 404 -25.33 1.05 -24.14
N PRO A 405 -25.18 2.27 -24.73
CA PRO A 405 -23.93 2.91 -25.09
C PRO A 405 -23.10 3.35 -23.86
N TYR A 406 -21.79 3.16 -23.91
CA TYR A 406 -20.85 3.67 -22.91
C TYR A 406 -20.34 5.04 -23.35
N VAL A 407 -20.41 6.01 -22.46
CA VAL A 407 -20.00 7.39 -22.74
C VAL A 407 -18.93 7.87 -21.75
N ASP A 408 -18.10 8.82 -22.16
CA ASP A 408 -17.17 9.51 -21.31
C ASP A 408 -17.85 10.62 -20.48
N ASP A 409 -17.07 11.39 -19.72
CA ASP A 409 -17.56 12.48 -18.85
C ASP A 409 -18.08 13.72 -19.61
N LYS A 410 -17.90 13.74 -20.93
CA LYS A 410 -18.39 14.79 -21.85
C LYS A 410 -19.56 14.30 -22.71
N GLY A 411 -20.00 13.06 -22.53
CA GLY A 411 -21.06 12.43 -23.32
C GLY A 411 -20.58 11.84 -24.63
N GLY A 412 -19.27 11.76 -24.87
CA GLY A 412 -18.70 11.13 -26.06
C GLY A 412 -18.78 9.60 -26.00
N ASP A 413 -19.28 8.95 -27.05
CA ASP A 413 -19.47 7.50 -27.12
C ASP A 413 -18.14 6.76 -27.30
N MET A 414 -17.93 5.69 -26.52
CA MET A 414 -16.78 4.77 -26.66
C MET A 414 -16.77 4.04 -28.02
N LEU A 415 -17.89 3.87 -28.68
CA LEU A 415 -17.93 3.40 -30.08
C LEU A 415 -17.18 4.34 -31.03
N GLN A 416 -17.11 5.63 -30.70
CA GLN A 416 -16.37 6.66 -31.42
C GLN A 416 -14.96 6.88 -30.83
N ASN A 417 -14.49 5.96 -29.98
CA ASN A 417 -13.19 6.00 -29.31
C ASN A 417 -13.03 7.17 -28.29
N ASN A 418 -14.12 7.72 -27.75
CA ASN A 418 -14.09 8.66 -26.64
C ASN A 418 -13.91 7.90 -25.30
N PHE A 419 -13.29 8.51 -24.32
CA PHE A 419 -13.03 7.91 -23.03
C PHE A 419 -12.62 8.96 -21.99
N LYS A 420 -12.76 8.61 -20.70
CA LYS A 420 -12.14 9.33 -19.57
C LYS A 420 -10.90 8.57 -19.09
N LEU A 421 -9.82 9.31 -18.78
CA LEU A 421 -8.57 8.72 -18.24
C LEU A 421 -8.77 8.32 -16.78
N VAL A 422 -8.23 7.16 -16.39
CA VAL A 422 -8.22 6.66 -15.02
C VAL A 422 -6.80 6.70 -14.43
N VAL A 423 -5.83 6.17 -15.17
CA VAL A 423 -4.41 6.18 -14.80
C VAL A 423 -3.53 6.20 -16.04
N ASN A 424 -2.43 6.96 -15.98
CA ASN A 424 -1.41 7.06 -17.02
C ASN A 424 -0.02 6.84 -16.40
N LYS A 425 1.01 6.73 -17.22
CA LYS A 425 2.39 6.58 -16.78
C LYS A 425 2.92 7.79 -16.01
N ASN A 426 3.94 7.55 -15.18
CA ASN A 426 4.78 8.57 -14.58
C ASN A 426 6.27 8.23 -14.78
N ASN A 427 7.16 8.86 -14.01
CA ASN A 427 8.60 8.62 -14.13
C ASN A 427 9.07 7.26 -13.58
N THR A 428 8.28 6.62 -12.70
CA THR A 428 8.60 5.32 -12.10
C THR A 428 7.92 4.17 -12.86
N TRP A 429 6.69 4.39 -13.30
CA TRP A 429 5.80 3.36 -13.86
C TRP A 429 5.41 3.69 -15.30
N VAL A 430 5.73 2.77 -16.22
CA VAL A 430 5.51 2.96 -17.65
C VAL A 430 4.53 1.92 -18.19
N GLY A 431 3.54 2.38 -18.95
CA GLY A 431 2.52 1.53 -19.55
C GLY A 431 1.59 0.83 -18.55
N PRO A 432 1.00 1.56 -17.57
CA PRO A 432 0.02 0.98 -16.65
C PRO A 432 -1.24 0.58 -17.41
N GLY A 433 -1.69 -0.67 -17.26
CA GLY A 433 -2.87 -1.15 -17.98
C GLY A 433 -3.33 -2.54 -17.60
N HIS A 434 -4.34 -3.01 -18.32
CA HIS A 434 -4.96 -4.33 -18.17
C HIS A 434 -5.33 -4.62 -16.71
N ASN A 435 -6.25 -3.84 -16.15
CA ASN A 435 -6.69 -4.02 -14.79
C ASN A 435 -7.58 -5.25 -14.61
N SER A 436 -7.42 -5.90 -13.47
CA SER A 436 -8.33 -6.92 -12.96
C SER A 436 -9.68 -6.33 -12.57
N ILE A 437 -10.62 -7.19 -12.16
CA ILE A 437 -11.84 -6.77 -11.49
C ILE A 437 -11.51 -5.83 -10.32
N LEU A 438 -12.34 -4.82 -10.10
CA LEU A 438 -12.21 -3.97 -8.93
C LEU A 438 -12.63 -4.74 -7.68
N ILE A 439 -11.82 -4.65 -6.64
CA ILE A 439 -12.04 -5.34 -5.37
C ILE A 439 -12.42 -4.30 -4.33
N LYS A 440 -13.52 -4.55 -3.62
CA LYS A 440 -13.96 -3.72 -2.52
C LYS A 440 -13.56 -4.36 -1.21
N ASP A 441 -12.87 -3.61 -0.35
CA ASP A 441 -12.50 -4.07 0.98
C ASP A 441 -13.64 -3.88 2.00
N ASP A 442 -13.46 -4.36 3.24
CA ASP A 442 -14.48 -4.32 4.30
C ASP A 442 -14.77 -2.89 4.82
N GLU A 443 -13.88 -1.93 4.55
CA GLU A 443 -14.12 -0.50 4.79
C GLU A 443 -14.84 0.19 3.61
N GLY A 444 -15.12 -0.54 2.54
CA GLY A 444 -15.80 -0.01 1.36
C GLY A 444 -14.87 0.72 0.39
N THR A 445 -13.56 0.64 0.57
CA THR A 445 -12.58 1.16 -0.39
C THR A 445 -12.47 0.22 -1.60
N GLU A 446 -12.49 0.79 -2.80
CA GLU A 446 -12.30 0.03 -4.03
C GLU A 446 -10.83 0.09 -4.46
N TRP A 447 -10.33 -1.08 -4.88
CA TRP A 447 -8.94 -1.31 -5.23
C TRP A 447 -8.83 -1.79 -6.66
N MET A 448 -7.81 -1.30 -7.37
CA MET A 448 -7.48 -1.70 -8.73
C MET A 448 -6.11 -2.37 -8.77
N ILE A 449 -6.07 -3.60 -9.27
CA ILE A 449 -4.84 -4.35 -9.56
C ILE A 449 -4.63 -4.32 -11.07
N TYR A 450 -3.43 -4.00 -11.52
CA TYR A 450 -3.08 -3.86 -12.93
C TYR A 450 -1.58 -4.02 -13.13
N HIS A 451 -1.12 -4.15 -14.36
CA HIS A 451 0.31 -4.28 -14.61
C HIS A 451 0.96 -2.96 -15.05
N SER A 452 2.29 -2.88 -14.91
CA SER A 452 3.13 -1.79 -15.44
C SER A 452 4.57 -2.26 -15.60
N TYR A 453 5.38 -1.55 -16.38
CA TYR A 453 6.84 -1.68 -16.34
C TYR A 453 7.42 -0.76 -15.26
N LYS A 454 8.53 -1.19 -14.64
CA LYS A 454 9.42 -0.30 -13.86
C LYS A 454 10.31 0.45 -14.83
N ALA A 455 10.40 1.78 -14.71
CA ALA A 455 11.21 2.60 -15.61
C ALA A 455 12.71 2.31 -15.50
N ASP A 456 13.18 1.94 -14.32
CA ASP A 456 14.57 1.61 -14.00
C ASP A 456 14.92 0.11 -14.16
N ALA A 457 13.92 -0.75 -14.35
CA ALA A 457 14.09 -2.21 -14.43
C ALA A 457 13.13 -2.87 -15.45
N VAL A 458 13.09 -2.35 -16.66
CA VAL A 458 12.19 -2.84 -17.75
C VAL A 458 12.38 -4.32 -18.07
N ALA A 459 13.59 -4.85 -17.85
CA ALA A 459 13.90 -6.26 -18.08
C ALA A 459 13.14 -7.22 -17.16
N ASP A 460 12.63 -6.75 -16.01
CA ASP A 460 11.79 -7.55 -15.10
C ASP A 460 10.41 -7.86 -15.72
N GLY A 461 10.09 -7.24 -16.85
CA GLY A 461 8.80 -7.38 -17.51
C GLY A 461 7.71 -6.50 -16.89
N ARG A 462 6.46 -6.90 -17.10
CA ARG A 462 5.28 -6.19 -16.56
C ARG A 462 4.96 -6.72 -15.16
N VAL A 463 5.28 -5.93 -14.15
CA VAL A 463 5.03 -6.21 -12.73
C VAL A 463 3.60 -5.81 -12.33
N VAL A 464 3.12 -6.25 -11.16
CA VAL A 464 1.75 -5.99 -10.72
C VAL A 464 1.71 -4.87 -9.69
N LEU A 465 0.83 -3.91 -9.91
CA LEU A 465 0.58 -2.78 -9.04
C LEU A 465 -0.80 -2.87 -8.39
N LEU A 466 -0.92 -2.28 -7.21
CA LEU A 466 -2.14 -2.08 -6.46
C LEU A 466 -2.35 -0.59 -6.21
N ASP A 467 -3.54 -0.08 -6.51
CA ASP A 467 -3.90 1.29 -6.19
C ASP A 467 -5.34 1.42 -5.69
N ARG A 468 -5.53 2.36 -4.76
CA ARG A 468 -6.85 2.76 -4.33
C ARG A 468 -7.56 3.52 -5.44
N LEU A 469 -8.69 2.98 -5.93
CA LEU A 469 -9.56 3.69 -6.85
C LEU A 469 -10.39 4.73 -6.08
N ARG A 470 -10.46 5.94 -6.61
CA ARG A 470 -11.23 7.06 -6.06
C ARG A 470 -12.34 7.44 -7.03
N TRP A 471 -13.35 8.12 -6.52
CA TRP A 471 -14.48 8.61 -7.31
C TRP A 471 -14.61 10.11 -7.13
N ASP A 472 -14.75 10.85 -8.22
CA ASP A 472 -14.99 12.28 -8.16
C ASP A 472 -16.48 12.58 -7.80
N GLU A 473 -16.83 13.81 -7.60
CA GLU A 473 -18.18 14.27 -7.23
C GLU A 473 -19.24 13.89 -8.28
N ASN A 474 -18.85 13.69 -9.53
CA ASN A 474 -19.70 13.26 -10.63
C ASN A 474 -19.76 11.75 -10.81
N GLY A 475 -19.11 10.98 -9.88
CA GLY A 475 -19.07 9.53 -9.88
C GLY A 475 -18.16 8.95 -10.94
N TRP A 476 -17.05 9.60 -11.30
CA TRP A 476 -16.05 9.05 -12.22
C TRP A 476 -14.84 8.50 -11.46
N PRO A 477 -14.35 7.31 -11.85
CA PRO A 477 -13.22 6.69 -11.20
C PRO A 477 -11.89 7.30 -11.64
N TYR A 478 -10.93 7.37 -10.71
CA TYR A 478 -9.56 7.79 -10.98
C TYR A 478 -8.58 7.27 -9.93
N ILE A 479 -7.33 7.10 -10.31
CA ILE A 479 -6.20 6.97 -9.40
C ILE A 479 -5.70 8.38 -9.05
N LYS A 480 -5.29 8.61 -7.79
CA LYS A 480 -4.85 9.94 -7.32
C LYS A 480 -3.73 10.49 -8.21
N GLY A 481 -3.92 11.70 -8.73
CA GLY A 481 -2.97 12.32 -9.67
C GLY A 481 -3.03 11.76 -11.09
N LEU A 482 -3.91 10.80 -11.38
CA LEU A 482 -3.98 10.04 -12.63
C LEU A 482 -2.68 9.25 -12.92
N GLU A 483 -1.93 8.90 -11.89
CA GLU A 483 -0.64 8.21 -11.95
C GLU A 483 -0.57 7.06 -10.95
N PRO A 484 0.15 5.97 -11.26
CA PRO A 484 0.38 4.89 -10.30
C PRO A 484 1.11 5.37 -9.05
N SER A 485 0.71 4.88 -7.88
CA SER A 485 1.41 5.18 -6.64
C SER A 485 2.65 4.31 -6.45
N ASN A 486 3.63 4.80 -5.69
CA ASN A 486 4.75 3.97 -5.23
C ASN A 486 4.38 3.20 -3.95
N SER A 487 3.44 3.72 -3.17
CA SER A 487 3.00 3.12 -1.90
C SER A 487 1.63 3.64 -1.48
N GLY A 488 1.00 2.96 -0.56
CA GLY A 488 -0.28 3.37 0.03
C GLY A 488 -0.61 2.60 1.30
N LEU A 489 -1.68 2.99 1.97
CA LEU A 489 -2.24 2.21 3.07
C LEU A 489 -2.84 0.91 2.52
N ILE A 490 -2.73 -0.16 3.28
CA ILE A 490 -3.23 -1.47 2.87
C ILE A 490 -4.76 -1.52 2.73
N PRO A 491 -5.31 -2.45 1.90
CA PRO A 491 -6.70 -2.89 2.00
C PRO A 491 -6.99 -3.53 3.35
N VAL A 492 -8.26 -3.49 3.78
CA VAL A 492 -8.70 -4.10 5.05
C VAL A 492 -9.66 -5.25 4.73
N PHE A 493 -9.25 -6.47 5.06
CA PHE A 493 -10.08 -7.68 5.03
C PHE A 493 -10.05 -8.33 6.42
N LYS A 494 -11.26 -8.59 7.00
CA LYS A 494 -11.44 -9.13 8.34
C LYS A 494 -11.69 -10.64 8.34
#